data_9e9e43fb373ba03625148de13551b25a
#
_entry.id   9e9e43fb373ba03625148de13551b25a
#
_cell.length_a   1.000
_cell.length_b   1.000
_cell.length_c   1.000
_cell.angle_alpha   90.00
_cell.angle_beta   90.00
_cell.angle_gamma   90.00
#
_symmetry.space_group_name_H-M   'P 1'
#
loop_
_entity.id
_entity.type
_entity.pdbx_description
1 polymer ?
#
loop_
_entity_poly.entity_id
_entity_poly.type
_entity_poly.pdbx_seq_one_letter_code
_entity_poly.pdbx_strand_id
1 'polypeptide(L)'
;AINAGDVVLIIQMQGADFNSSNNNSYGDGVSGGNGNGYLNNSDHLAGNMEYAVAANNVPLAGGTLNLSSGTVRSYRNVNYSGGGTGQYRYQVIRVPVYYNATLTASITAPNWNGNTGGVLVIHAVNNFSFNAFGLSAAGMGFRGGGSRQLGGDGGASGDYRTSANNDNNGSKGEGSAGSPRYMNNNGSLLNTGNQGYPSGSHGRGAPGNAGGGGTDGNPGSNDENSGGGGGGNGGAGGRGGNSWNSNQSVGGEPAATFAQ
;
A
#
# COMPACT_ATOMS: atom_id res chain seq x y z
N ALA A 1 -21.67 -13.02 0.93
CA ALA A 1 -22.86 -12.25 0.52
C ALA A 1 -23.14 -11.13 1.52
N ILE A 2 -23.74 -10.05 1.04
CA ILE A 2 -24.29 -8.96 1.84
C ILE A 2 -25.81 -9.04 1.68
N ASN A 3 -26.55 -8.91 2.78
CA ASN A 3 -28.01 -8.90 2.76
C ASN A 3 -28.52 -7.48 3.05
N ALA A 4 -29.72 -7.16 2.58
CA ALA A 4 -30.40 -5.94 2.99
C ALA A 4 -30.49 -5.87 4.54
N GLY A 5 -30.13 -4.72 5.10
CA GLY A 5 -30.03 -4.51 6.55
C GLY A 5 -28.66 -4.82 7.15
N ASP A 6 -27.75 -5.49 6.45
CA ASP A 6 -26.38 -5.69 6.94
C ASP A 6 -25.65 -4.34 7.08
N VAL A 7 -24.90 -4.19 8.16
CA VAL A 7 -23.92 -3.11 8.30
C VAL A 7 -22.69 -3.44 7.47
N VAL A 8 -22.21 -2.46 6.73
CA VAL A 8 -20.96 -2.54 5.95
C VAL A 8 -19.99 -1.45 6.38
N LEU A 9 -18.70 -1.75 6.39
CA LEU A 9 -17.61 -0.79 6.46
C LEU A 9 -17.15 -0.51 5.02
N ILE A 10 -17.15 0.76 4.63
CA ILE A 10 -16.53 1.24 3.40
C ILE A 10 -15.21 1.87 3.81
N ILE A 11 -14.09 1.44 3.22
CA ILE A 11 -12.77 1.94 3.56
C ILE A 11 -11.89 2.13 2.32
N GLN A 12 -11.30 3.32 2.19
CA GLN A 12 -10.33 3.64 1.14
C GLN A 12 -8.95 3.17 1.58
N MET A 13 -8.44 2.11 0.97
CA MET A 13 -7.14 1.53 1.28
C MET A 13 -6.00 2.28 0.59
N GLN A 14 -6.16 2.60 -0.68
CA GLN A 14 -5.20 3.32 -1.50
C GLN A 14 -5.89 4.52 -2.15
N GLY A 15 -5.20 5.64 -2.19
CA GLY A 15 -5.76 6.88 -2.74
C GLY A 15 -4.97 8.08 -2.24
N ALA A 16 -3.72 8.20 -2.67
CA ALA A 16 -2.88 9.35 -2.43
C ALA A 16 -2.09 9.66 -3.70
N ASP A 17 -2.12 10.90 -4.13
CA ASP A 17 -1.25 11.39 -5.19
C ASP A 17 0.13 11.72 -4.61
N PHE A 18 1.15 11.67 -5.44
CA PHE A 18 2.51 12.00 -5.03
C PHE A 18 3.29 12.64 -6.18
N ASN A 19 4.30 13.42 -5.83
CA ASN A 19 5.23 13.97 -6.81
C ASN A 19 6.12 12.86 -7.36
N SER A 20 6.11 12.65 -8.67
CA SER A 20 6.87 11.60 -9.33
C SER A 20 8.18 12.07 -9.97
N SER A 21 8.73 13.22 -9.56
CA SER A 21 10.02 13.68 -10.05
C SER A 21 11.16 12.72 -9.64
N ASN A 22 12.21 12.63 -10.45
CA ASN A 22 13.38 11.80 -10.13
C ASN A 22 14.42 12.61 -9.33
N ASN A 23 14.01 13.17 -8.21
CA ASN A 23 14.86 13.93 -7.28
C ASN A 23 14.29 13.87 -5.86
N ASN A 24 14.88 14.58 -4.93
CA ASN A 24 14.50 14.63 -3.53
C ASN A 24 13.14 15.29 -3.23
N SER A 25 12.44 15.82 -4.24
CA SER A 25 11.03 16.22 -4.13
C SER A 25 10.05 15.05 -4.39
N TYR A 26 10.54 13.85 -4.67
CA TYR A 26 9.69 12.68 -4.85
C TYR A 26 8.82 12.45 -3.62
N GLY A 27 7.56 12.11 -3.82
CA GLY A 27 6.59 11.89 -2.76
C GLY A 27 5.81 13.16 -2.41
N ASP A 28 6.25 13.92 -1.45
CA ASP A 28 5.53 15.09 -0.90
C ASP A 28 5.66 16.39 -1.71
N GLY A 29 6.52 16.43 -2.71
CA GLY A 29 6.77 17.62 -3.53
C GLY A 29 7.69 18.65 -2.88
N VAL A 30 8.26 18.38 -1.69
CA VAL A 30 9.11 19.30 -0.97
C VAL A 30 10.53 19.29 -1.55
N SER A 31 10.97 20.42 -2.11
CA SER A 31 12.33 20.57 -2.61
C SER A 31 13.34 20.49 -1.47
N GLY A 32 14.37 19.63 -1.63
CA GLY A 32 15.33 19.36 -0.56
C GLY A 32 14.81 18.38 0.51
N GLY A 33 13.66 17.76 0.27
CA GLY A 33 13.09 16.75 1.15
C GLY A 33 13.82 15.39 1.11
N ASN A 34 13.22 14.39 1.73
CA ASN A 34 13.80 13.04 1.80
C ASN A 34 13.39 12.16 0.60
N GLY A 35 12.55 12.65 -0.31
CA GLY A 35 12.07 11.86 -1.44
C GLY A 35 11.05 10.79 -1.02
N ASN A 36 10.16 11.16 -0.10
CA ASN A 36 9.11 10.29 0.41
C ASN A 36 7.79 11.04 0.64
N GLY A 37 6.72 10.32 0.95
CA GLY A 37 5.43 10.88 1.32
C GLY A 37 4.44 11.01 0.17
N TYR A 38 3.51 11.93 0.30
CA TYR A 38 2.40 12.16 -0.62
C TYR A 38 2.05 13.65 -0.69
N LEU A 39 1.34 14.05 -1.74
CA LEU A 39 0.84 15.41 -1.88
C LEU A 39 -0.34 15.63 -0.93
N ASN A 40 -0.25 16.66 -0.11
CA ASN A 40 -1.35 17.07 0.76
C ASN A 40 -2.37 17.88 -0.05
N ASN A 41 -3.27 17.20 -0.74
CA ASN A 41 -4.28 17.78 -1.62
C ASN A 41 -5.65 17.08 -1.42
N SER A 42 -6.68 17.53 -2.14
CA SER A 42 -8.05 16.98 -2.08
C SER A 42 -8.15 15.53 -2.59
N ASP A 43 -7.14 15.02 -3.25
CA ASP A 43 -7.09 13.64 -3.78
C ASP A 43 -6.51 12.64 -2.78
N HIS A 44 -6.13 13.09 -1.59
CA HIS A 44 -5.73 12.21 -0.50
C HIS A 44 -6.99 11.61 0.16
N LEU A 45 -7.38 10.41 -0.29
CA LEU A 45 -8.56 9.70 0.19
C LEU A 45 -8.21 8.48 1.07
N ALA A 46 -6.97 7.99 1.03
CA ALA A 46 -6.54 6.84 1.82
C ALA A 46 -6.81 7.08 3.32
N GLY A 47 -7.41 6.09 3.99
CA GLY A 47 -7.85 6.21 5.37
C GLY A 47 -9.29 6.69 5.54
N ASN A 48 -9.95 7.24 4.50
CA ASN A 48 -11.39 7.52 4.57
C ASN A 48 -12.15 6.23 4.87
N MET A 49 -13.00 6.26 5.89
CA MET A 49 -13.85 5.14 6.23
C MET A 49 -15.18 5.61 6.84
N GLU A 50 -16.22 4.83 6.62
CA GLU A 50 -17.53 5.02 7.25
C GLU A 50 -18.32 3.72 7.31
N TYR A 51 -19.26 3.66 8.22
CA TYR A 51 -20.26 2.59 8.26
C TYR A 51 -21.51 3.02 7.48
N ALA A 52 -22.08 2.05 6.78
CA ALA A 52 -23.34 2.22 6.06
C ALA A 52 -24.22 0.98 6.22
N VAL A 53 -25.48 1.09 5.85
CA VAL A 53 -26.43 -0.03 5.87
C VAL A 53 -26.80 -0.41 4.44
N ALA A 54 -26.70 -1.67 4.11
CA ALA A 54 -27.10 -2.22 2.81
C ALA A 54 -28.61 -2.13 2.61
N ALA A 55 -29.06 -1.62 1.48
CA ALA A 55 -30.47 -1.54 1.12
C ALA A 55 -30.96 -2.72 0.25
N ASN A 56 -30.04 -3.54 -0.26
CA ASN A 56 -30.34 -4.70 -1.10
C ASN A 56 -29.39 -5.87 -0.82
N ASN A 57 -29.73 -7.04 -1.35
CA ASN A 57 -28.87 -8.21 -1.30
C ASN A 57 -27.81 -8.15 -2.40
N VAL A 58 -26.56 -8.51 -2.07
CA VAL A 58 -25.45 -8.70 -3.03
C VAL A 58 -24.88 -10.09 -2.84
N PRO A 59 -24.91 -10.97 -3.85
CA PRO A 59 -24.37 -12.33 -3.78
C PRO A 59 -22.84 -12.32 -3.73
N LEU A 60 -22.21 -13.45 -3.39
CA LEU A 60 -20.75 -13.62 -3.40
C LEU A 60 -20.12 -13.41 -4.79
N ALA A 61 -20.88 -13.65 -5.85
CA ALA A 61 -20.43 -13.39 -7.22
C ALA A 61 -20.28 -11.89 -7.55
N GLY A 62 -20.67 -11.02 -6.61
CA GLY A 62 -20.65 -9.57 -6.80
C GLY A 62 -21.97 -9.01 -7.28
N GLY A 63 -22.02 -7.69 -7.44
CA GLY A 63 -23.22 -6.97 -7.87
C GLY A 63 -23.21 -5.52 -7.39
N THR A 64 -24.28 -4.80 -7.68
CA THR A 64 -24.47 -3.43 -7.22
C THR A 64 -24.96 -3.44 -5.78
N LEU A 65 -24.26 -2.76 -4.89
CA LEU A 65 -24.69 -2.48 -3.53
C LEU A 65 -25.36 -1.11 -3.46
N ASN A 66 -26.62 -1.10 -3.08
CA ASN A 66 -27.34 0.12 -2.73
C ASN A 66 -27.25 0.33 -1.22
N LEU A 67 -27.09 1.56 -0.78
CA LEU A 67 -27.04 1.94 0.62
C LEU A 67 -28.36 2.61 1.03
N SER A 68 -28.74 2.46 2.29
CA SER A 68 -29.94 3.08 2.86
C SER A 68 -29.84 4.62 2.95
N SER A 69 -28.62 5.15 2.94
CA SER A 69 -28.30 6.58 2.87
C SER A 69 -27.07 6.79 2.01
N GLY A 70 -26.88 7.99 1.47
CA GLY A 70 -25.66 8.33 0.75
C GLY A 70 -24.43 8.29 1.66
N THR A 71 -23.26 8.10 1.05
CA THR A 71 -21.97 8.20 1.77
C THR A 71 -21.68 9.66 2.14
N VAL A 72 -21.06 9.86 3.30
CA VAL A 72 -20.59 11.18 3.76
C VAL A 72 -19.22 11.50 3.17
N ARG A 73 -18.41 10.45 2.90
CA ARG A 73 -17.06 10.57 2.36
C ARG A 73 -17.03 10.18 0.88
N SER A 74 -15.97 10.59 0.19
CA SER A 74 -15.70 10.20 -1.19
C SER A 74 -14.81 8.96 -1.24
N TYR A 75 -15.12 8.06 -2.17
CA TYR A 75 -14.35 6.84 -2.43
C TYR A 75 -14.08 6.71 -3.92
N ARG A 76 -12.89 6.25 -4.27
CA ARG A 76 -12.49 6.01 -5.66
C ARG A 76 -11.94 4.59 -5.83
N ASN A 77 -12.22 4.00 -6.99
CA ASN A 77 -11.58 2.76 -7.44
C ASN A 77 -11.06 3.00 -8.86
N VAL A 78 -9.80 3.42 -8.95
CA VAL A 78 -9.16 3.81 -10.20
C VAL A 78 -7.85 3.06 -10.35
N ASN A 79 -7.67 2.39 -11.48
CA ASN A 79 -6.40 1.76 -11.81
C ASN A 79 -5.34 2.83 -12.06
N TYR A 80 -4.10 2.49 -11.77
CA TYR A 80 -2.99 3.26 -12.24
C TYR A 80 -3.01 3.30 -13.79
N SER A 81 -2.99 4.50 -14.37
CA SER A 81 -3.03 4.69 -15.82
C SER A 81 -1.82 5.45 -16.37
N GLY A 82 -0.82 5.75 -15.53
CA GLY A 82 0.25 6.69 -15.85
C GLY A 82 -0.20 8.15 -15.68
N GLY A 83 0.71 9.09 -15.82
CA GLY A 83 0.35 10.52 -15.92
C GLY A 83 0.25 11.29 -14.60
N GLY A 84 0.74 10.78 -13.48
CA GLY A 84 0.95 11.58 -12.28
C GLY A 84 0.02 11.29 -11.11
N THR A 85 -1.00 10.47 -11.28
CA THR A 85 -1.90 10.06 -10.18
C THR A 85 -1.54 8.68 -9.65
N GLY A 86 -1.71 8.48 -8.34
CA GLY A 86 -1.58 7.18 -7.70
C GLY A 86 -2.71 6.22 -8.09
N GLN A 87 -2.68 5.04 -7.49
CA GLN A 87 -3.76 4.06 -7.59
C GLN A 87 -4.76 4.27 -6.47
N TYR A 88 -6.04 4.14 -6.79
CA TYR A 88 -7.12 4.25 -5.81
C TYR A 88 -7.81 2.90 -5.66
N ARG A 89 -7.97 2.44 -4.43
CA ARG A 89 -8.69 1.22 -4.07
C ARG A 89 -9.48 1.43 -2.80
N TYR A 90 -10.77 1.15 -2.85
CA TYR A 90 -11.57 0.98 -1.64
C TYR A 90 -12.13 -0.44 -1.59
N GLN A 91 -12.52 -0.87 -0.42
CA GLN A 91 -13.25 -2.12 -0.22
C GLN A 91 -14.49 -1.89 0.63
N VAL A 92 -15.47 -2.77 0.43
CA VAL A 92 -16.68 -2.84 1.23
C VAL A 92 -16.68 -4.15 1.99
N ILE A 93 -16.78 -4.08 3.30
CA ILE A 93 -16.66 -5.23 4.18
C ILE A 93 -17.96 -5.36 4.98
N ARG A 94 -18.61 -6.52 4.90
CA ARG A 94 -19.73 -6.83 5.78
C ARG A 94 -19.24 -6.88 7.22
N VAL A 95 -19.91 -6.13 8.09
CA VAL A 95 -19.60 -6.08 9.53
C VAL A 95 -20.50 -7.06 10.27
N PRO A 96 -19.96 -8.13 10.85
CA PRO A 96 -20.74 -8.96 11.78
C PRO A 96 -21.15 -8.11 12.99
N VAL A 97 -22.45 -8.06 13.27
CA VAL A 97 -23.01 -7.30 14.40
C VAL A 97 -23.63 -8.29 15.40
N TYR A 98 -23.17 -8.22 16.64
CA TYR A 98 -23.65 -9.05 17.74
C TYR A 98 -24.10 -8.18 18.92
N TYR A 99 -25.09 -8.60 19.67
CA TYR A 99 -25.39 -7.95 20.95
C TYR A 99 -24.29 -8.24 21.98
N ASN A 100 -23.96 -9.53 22.15
CA ASN A 100 -22.78 -10.00 22.87
C ASN A 100 -21.98 -10.92 21.97
N ALA A 101 -20.67 -10.88 22.03
CA ALA A 101 -19.78 -11.76 21.29
C ALA A 101 -18.72 -12.35 22.23
N THR A 102 -18.41 -13.63 22.06
CA THR A 102 -17.30 -14.31 22.74
C THR A 102 -16.52 -15.08 21.70
N LEU A 103 -15.20 -14.88 21.67
CA LEU A 103 -14.34 -15.65 20.77
C LEU A 103 -14.25 -17.10 21.25
N THR A 104 -14.42 -18.03 20.34
CA THR A 104 -14.18 -19.47 20.51
C THR A 104 -12.93 -19.96 19.78
N ALA A 105 -12.34 -19.09 18.98
CA ALA A 105 -11.05 -19.27 18.29
C ALA A 105 -10.44 -17.92 17.97
N SER A 106 -9.13 -17.86 17.75
CA SER A 106 -8.47 -16.66 17.23
C SER A 106 -8.88 -16.40 15.79
N ILE A 107 -9.08 -15.13 15.44
CA ILE A 107 -9.49 -14.69 14.11
C ILE A 107 -8.35 -13.85 13.51
N THR A 108 -7.97 -14.18 12.29
CA THR A 108 -6.97 -13.42 11.51
C THR A 108 -7.64 -12.77 10.32
N ALA A 109 -7.26 -11.51 10.03
CA ALA A 109 -7.73 -10.82 8.84
C ALA A 109 -7.30 -11.56 7.56
N PRO A 110 -8.08 -11.52 6.48
CA PRO A 110 -7.61 -11.99 5.18
C PRO A 110 -6.39 -11.17 4.72
N ASN A 111 -5.46 -11.80 4.02
CA ASN A 111 -4.33 -11.09 3.40
C ASN A 111 -4.82 -10.05 2.41
N TRP A 112 -4.20 -8.87 2.43
CA TRP A 112 -4.36 -7.91 1.35
C TRP A 112 -3.84 -8.49 0.03
N ASN A 113 -4.67 -8.47 -1.01
CA ASN A 113 -4.36 -9.05 -2.31
C ASN A 113 -4.18 -7.99 -3.43
N GLY A 114 -4.20 -6.69 -3.06
CA GLY A 114 -4.15 -5.58 -4.01
C GLY A 114 -5.50 -4.91 -4.26
N ASN A 115 -6.60 -5.55 -3.83
CA ASN A 115 -7.96 -5.01 -3.96
C ASN A 115 -8.75 -5.13 -2.65
N THR A 116 -8.62 -6.23 -1.93
CA THR A 116 -9.34 -6.51 -0.68
C THR A 116 -8.44 -7.23 0.32
N GLY A 117 -8.83 -7.20 1.58
CA GLY A 117 -8.10 -7.81 2.69
C GLY A 117 -7.41 -6.78 3.59
N GLY A 118 -6.58 -7.24 4.52
CA GLY A 118 -5.86 -6.40 5.46
C GLY A 118 -6.71 -5.78 6.57
N VAL A 119 -8.01 -6.00 6.60
CA VAL A 119 -8.94 -5.40 7.55
C VAL A 119 -9.74 -6.47 8.27
N LEU A 120 -9.89 -6.29 9.58
CA LEU A 120 -10.75 -7.07 10.43
C LEU A 120 -11.70 -6.14 11.17
N VAL A 121 -13.00 -6.37 11.06
CA VAL A 121 -14.04 -5.57 11.69
C VAL A 121 -15.13 -6.46 12.29
N ILE A 122 -15.48 -6.24 13.55
CA ILE A 122 -16.58 -6.89 14.27
C ILE A 122 -17.22 -5.82 15.14
N HIS A 123 -18.53 -5.79 15.22
CA HIS A 123 -19.27 -4.89 16.09
C HIS A 123 -20.02 -5.70 17.17
N ALA A 124 -19.76 -5.37 18.44
CA ALA A 124 -20.54 -5.87 19.57
C ALA A 124 -21.23 -4.69 20.28
N VAL A 125 -22.56 -4.75 20.39
CA VAL A 125 -23.35 -3.66 20.95
C VAL A 125 -23.15 -3.52 22.46
N ASN A 126 -23.06 -4.63 23.18
CA ASN A 126 -22.96 -4.64 24.64
C ASN A 126 -21.61 -5.14 25.15
N ASN A 127 -21.23 -6.38 24.84
CA ASN A 127 -20.01 -6.98 25.36
C ASN A 127 -19.26 -7.79 24.30
N PHE A 128 -17.91 -7.65 24.29
CA PHE A 128 -17.01 -8.47 23.49
C PHE A 128 -15.99 -9.14 24.41
N SER A 129 -16.02 -10.47 24.48
CA SER A 129 -15.08 -11.25 25.26
C SER A 129 -14.08 -11.95 24.37
N PHE A 130 -12.79 -11.69 24.58
CA PHE A 130 -11.71 -12.39 23.91
C PHE A 130 -11.51 -13.81 24.42
N ASN A 131 -11.95 -14.09 25.67
CA ASN A 131 -11.65 -15.35 26.36
C ASN A 131 -10.13 -15.60 26.35
N ALA A 132 -9.67 -16.73 25.83
CA ALA A 132 -8.24 -17.05 25.67
C ALA A 132 -7.73 -16.82 24.22
N PHE A 133 -8.50 -16.15 23.38
CA PHE A 133 -8.25 -15.97 21.94
C PHE A 133 -7.97 -14.50 21.60
N GLY A 134 -7.58 -14.24 20.35
CA GLY A 134 -7.24 -12.90 19.88
C GLY A 134 -7.74 -12.59 18.47
N LEU A 135 -7.71 -11.30 18.14
CA LEU A 135 -7.88 -10.77 16.80
C LEU A 135 -6.54 -10.33 16.26
N SER A 136 -6.20 -10.66 15.03
CA SER A 136 -4.91 -10.31 14.43
C SER A 136 -5.07 -9.84 12.98
N ALA A 137 -4.43 -8.73 12.67
CA ALA A 137 -4.18 -8.29 11.29
C ALA A 137 -2.65 -8.18 11.00
N ALA A 138 -1.83 -8.79 11.88
CA ALA A 138 -0.37 -8.74 11.75
C ALA A 138 0.08 -9.42 10.44
N GLY A 139 0.85 -8.69 9.61
CA GLY A 139 1.32 -9.16 8.33
C GLY A 139 0.28 -9.25 7.21
N MET A 140 -0.98 -8.87 7.48
CA MET A 140 -2.10 -9.00 6.54
C MET A 140 -2.30 -7.75 5.66
N GLY A 141 -1.59 -6.65 5.95
CA GLY A 141 -1.71 -5.37 5.23
C GLY A 141 -0.91 -5.32 3.92
N PHE A 142 -0.51 -4.12 3.54
CA PHE A 142 0.27 -3.87 2.34
C PHE A 142 1.54 -4.70 2.28
N ARG A 143 1.88 -5.16 1.08
CA ARG A 143 3.01 -6.08 0.84
C ARG A 143 4.30 -5.30 0.61
N GLY A 144 5.41 -5.88 1.00
CA GLY A 144 6.74 -5.34 0.70
C GLY A 144 7.06 -5.43 -0.80
N GLY A 145 8.04 -4.65 -1.25
CA GLY A 145 8.60 -4.76 -2.58
C GLY A 145 9.16 -6.17 -2.84
N GLY A 146 9.01 -6.65 -4.07
CA GLY A 146 9.56 -7.94 -4.47
C GLY A 146 11.06 -7.87 -4.61
N SER A 147 11.77 -8.80 -3.94
CA SER A 147 13.18 -9.00 -4.25
C SER A 147 13.29 -9.64 -5.63
N ARG A 148 14.14 -9.09 -6.49
CA ARG A 148 14.49 -9.71 -7.76
C ARG A 148 15.95 -9.45 -8.07
N GLN A 149 16.53 -10.37 -8.77
CA GLN A 149 17.83 -10.13 -9.38
C GLN A 149 17.62 -9.19 -10.56
N LEU A 150 18.29 -8.07 -10.52
CA LEU A 150 18.20 -7.05 -11.55
C LEU A 150 19.09 -7.46 -12.72
N GLY A 151 18.60 -7.33 -13.91
CA GLY A 151 19.30 -7.72 -15.15
C GLY A 151 19.73 -6.49 -15.92
N GLY A 152 20.97 -6.15 -15.83
CA GLY A 152 21.81 -5.75 -16.92
C GLY A 152 21.79 -4.34 -17.50
N ASP A 153 20.90 -3.42 -17.19
CA ASP A 153 20.96 -2.05 -17.75
C ASP A 153 21.15 -1.01 -16.65
N GLY A 154 22.15 -0.14 -16.77
CA GLY A 154 22.54 0.79 -15.73
C GLY A 154 21.38 1.64 -15.19
N GLY A 155 21.10 1.52 -13.90
CA GLY A 155 20.37 2.50 -13.13
C GLY A 155 21.35 3.48 -12.48
N ALA A 156 20.96 4.74 -12.23
CA ALA A 156 21.77 5.62 -11.43
C ALA A 156 21.58 5.29 -9.94
N SER A 157 22.68 5.27 -9.20
CA SER A 157 22.69 4.97 -7.76
C SER A 157 21.85 5.93 -6.91
N GLY A 158 21.43 7.05 -7.46
CA GLY A 158 20.62 8.06 -6.79
C GLY A 158 19.15 8.10 -7.23
N ASP A 159 18.71 7.23 -8.15
CA ASP A 159 17.37 7.31 -8.73
C ASP A 159 16.25 7.14 -7.72
N TYR A 160 15.38 8.12 -7.62
CA TYR A 160 14.13 8.04 -6.86
C TYR A 160 13.07 7.21 -7.57
N ARG A 161 13.14 7.14 -8.88
CA ARG A 161 12.35 6.26 -9.74
C ARG A 161 13.11 5.92 -11.01
N THR A 162 12.86 4.77 -11.58
CA THR A 162 13.30 4.43 -12.94
C THR A 162 12.16 4.70 -13.94
N SER A 163 12.52 4.82 -15.22
CA SER A 163 11.52 4.86 -16.29
C SER A 163 10.71 3.53 -16.33
N ALA A 164 9.55 3.58 -16.95
CA ALA A 164 8.61 2.45 -16.97
C ALA A 164 9.20 1.12 -17.48
N ASN A 165 10.21 1.18 -18.34
CA ASN A 165 10.86 0.00 -18.94
C ASN A 165 12.20 -0.35 -18.28
N ASN A 166 12.62 0.40 -17.27
CA ASN A 166 13.89 0.19 -16.58
C ASN A 166 13.61 -0.21 -15.14
N ASP A 167 13.86 -1.46 -14.83
CA ASP A 167 13.65 -2.08 -13.52
C ASP A 167 14.98 -2.49 -12.86
N ASN A 168 16.07 -1.80 -13.16
CA ASN A 168 17.41 -2.08 -12.62
C ASN A 168 17.52 -1.81 -11.12
N ASN A 169 16.70 -0.90 -10.62
CA ASN A 169 16.60 -0.64 -9.19
C ASN A 169 15.56 -1.55 -8.52
N GLY A 170 15.67 -1.72 -7.22
CA GLY A 170 14.74 -2.52 -6.43
C GLY A 170 13.31 -1.98 -6.47
N SER A 171 12.36 -2.88 -6.35
CA SER A 171 10.94 -2.55 -6.31
C SER A 171 10.58 -1.85 -5.00
N LYS A 172 9.73 -0.82 -5.11
CA LYS A 172 9.13 -0.13 -3.95
C LYS A 172 8.14 -1.05 -3.23
N GLY A 173 7.80 -0.73 -1.99
CA GLY A 173 6.69 -1.38 -1.28
C GLY A 173 5.32 -0.97 -1.83
N GLU A 174 4.29 -1.70 -1.45
CA GLU A 174 2.90 -1.34 -1.62
C GLU A 174 2.46 -0.41 -0.50
N GLY A 175 1.59 0.54 -0.77
CA GLY A 175 1.13 1.50 0.22
C GLY A 175 -0.09 2.29 -0.21
N SER A 176 -0.36 3.38 0.51
CA SER A 176 -1.52 4.25 0.30
C SER A 176 -1.55 4.91 -1.09
N ALA A 177 -0.42 5.06 -1.76
CA ALA A 177 -0.33 5.61 -3.11
C ALA A 177 -0.45 4.58 -4.23
N GLY A 178 -0.42 3.28 -3.91
CA GLY A 178 -0.59 2.23 -4.92
C GLY A 178 0.22 0.96 -4.64
N SER A 179 0.35 0.15 -5.69
CA SER A 179 1.06 -1.14 -5.67
C SER A 179 2.12 -1.16 -6.76
N PRO A 180 3.36 -1.59 -6.48
CA PRO A 180 4.41 -1.70 -7.48
C PRO A 180 4.20 -2.89 -8.42
N ARG A 181 5.02 -2.97 -9.45
CA ARG A 181 4.99 -4.09 -10.40
C ARG A 181 5.38 -5.41 -9.75
N TYR A 182 6.43 -5.39 -8.94
CA TYR A 182 6.92 -6.59 -8.26
C TYR A 182 6.70 -6.48 -6.76
N MET A 183 6.06 -7.47 -6.19
CA MET A 183 5.72 -7.52 -4.77
C MET A 183 6.11 -8.86 -4.17
N ASN A 184 6.40 -8.83 -2.88
CA ASN A 184 6.51 -10.05 -2.09
C ASN A 184 5.09 -10.57 -1.77
N ASN A 185 4.80 -11.78 -2.17
CA ASN A 185 3.56 -12.48 -1.86
C ASN A 185 3.88 -13.75 -1.07
N ASN A 186 3.96 -13.64 0.24
CA ASN A 186 4.30 -14.74 1.16
C ASN A 186 5.60 -15.46 0.77
N GLY A 187 6.66 -14.70 0.52
CA GLY A 187 7.97 -15.24 0.14
C GLY A 187 8.14 -15.52 -1.35
N SER A 188 7.09 -15.43 -2.15
CA SER A 188 7.13 -15.59 -3.60
C SER A 188 7.09 -14.24 -4.31
N LEU A 189 7.76 -14.14 -5.46
CA LEU A 189 7.69 -12.96 -6.30
C LEU A 189 6.38 -12.95 -7.09
N LEU A 190 5.58 -11.89 -6.90
CA LEU A 190 4.41 -11.61 -7.71
C LEU A 190 4.74 -10.50 -8.72
N ASN A 191 4.56 -10.76 -10.01
CA ASN A 191 4.61 -9.76 -11.07
C ASN A 191 3.17 -9.38 -11.49
N THR A 192 2.76 -8.15 -11.22
CA THR A 192 1.42 -7.65 -11.58
C THR A 192 1.31 -7.23 -13.04
N GLY A 193 2.44 -7.13 -13.76
CA GLY A 193 2.50 -6.59 -15.11
C GLY A 193 2.40 -5.06 -15.23
N ASN A 194 2.04 -4.37 -14.17
CA ASN A 194 1.88 -2.92 -14.14
C ASN A 194 3.06 -2.22 -13.46
N GLN A 195 3.30 -0.96 -13.78
CA GLN A 195 4.29 -0.15 -13.06
C GLN A 195 3.81 0.28 -11.67
N GLY A 196 2.50 0.35 -11.44
CA GLY A 196 1.86 0.61 -10.16
C GLY A 196 1.99 2.03 -9.62
N TYR A 197 3.06 2.74 -9.94
CA TYR A 197 3.30 4.13 -9.57
C TYR A 197 3.58 5.01 -10.79
N PRO A 198 3.23 6.30 -10.78
CA PRO A 198 3.60 7.22 -11.85
C PRO A 198 5.09 7.16 -12.16
N SER A 199 5.42 6.93 -13.44
CA SER A 199 6.77 6.89 -13.97
C SER A 199 7.71 5.82 -13.40
N GLY A 200 7.19 4.79 -12.77
CA GLY A 200 7.96 3.59 -12.41
C GLY A 200 7.80 3.13 -10.97
N SER A 201 7.85 1.81 -10.80
CA SER A 201 7.67 1.10 -9.51
C SER A 201 8.98 0.85 -8.77
N HIS A 202 10.12 1.29 -9.29
CA HIS A 202 11.47 0.97 -8.80
C HIS A 202 12.22 2.23 -8.36
N GLY A 203 13.34 2.03 -7.70
CA GLY A 203 14.21 3.10 -7.21
C GLY A 203 13.86 3.57 -5.80
N ARG A 204 14.72 4.44 -5.25
CA ARG A 204 14.78 4.73 -3.81
C ARG A 204 13.63 5.54 -3.24
N GLY A 205 12.88 6.29 -4.05
CA GLY A 205 11.79 7.14 -3.55
C GLY A 205 10.64 6.33 -2.93
N ALA A 206 10.02 6.86 -1.88
CA ALA A 206 9.03 6.19 -1.04
C ALA A 206 7.66 6.86 -1.16
N PRO A 207 6.75 6.38 -2.04
CA PRO A 207 5.45 7.03 -2.26
C PRO A 207 4.44 6.67 -1.17
N GLY A 208 3.70 7.66 -0.68
CA GLY A 208 2.72 7.46 0.38
C GLY A 208 3.37 6.94 1.65
N ASN A 209 2.85 5.85 2.18
CA ASN A 209 3.41 5.13 3.32
C ASN A 209 4.19 3.85 2.92
N ALA A 210 4.51 3.68 1.64
CA ALA A 210 5.37 2.61 1.16
C ALA A 210 6.85 2.94 1.36
N GLY A 211 7.67 1.92 1.58
CA GLY A 211 9.13 2.07 1.53
C GLY A 211 9.65 2.12 0.10
N GLY A 212 10.71 2.86 -0.14
CA GLY A 212 11.43 2.92 -1.41
C GLY A 212 12.19 1.61 -1.70
N GLY A 213 12.43 1.32 -2.96
CA GLY A 213 13.32 0.23 -3.37
C GLY A 213 14.79 0.58 -3.19
N GLY A 214 15.66 -0.41 -3.14
CA GLY A 214 17.09 -0.19 -3.21
C GLY A 214 17.51 0.29 -4.61
N THR A 215 18.70 0.88 -4.71
CA THR A 215 19.30 1.19 -6.01
C THR A 215 20.47 0.26 -6.30
N ASP A 216 20.77 0.09 -7.57
CA ASP A 216 21.90 -0.67 -8.06
C ASP A 216 22.73 0.21 -9.00
N GLY A 217 23.88 0.62 -8.55
CA GLY A 217 24.79 1.48 -9.31
C GLY A 217 25.62 0.75 -10.34
N ASN A 218 25.71 -0.58 -10.23
CA ASN A 218 26.46 -1.42 -11.14
C ASN A 218 25.70 -2.73 -11.46
N PRO A 219 24.60 -2.65 -12.21
CA PRO A 219 23.77 -3.82 -12.50
C PRO A 219 24.45 -4.90 -13.34
N GLY A 220 25.60 -4.60 -13.95
CA GLY A 220 26.42 -5.60 -14.65
C GLY A 220 27.25 -6.51 -13.73
N SER A 221 27.33 -6.16 -12.44
CA SER A 221 28.03 -6.89 -11.39
C SER A 221 27.13 -6.96 -10.15
N ASN A 222 27.17 -8.01 -9.39
CA ASN A 222 26.34 -8.19 -8.21
C ASN A 222 27.04 -7.69 -6.93
N ASP A 223 27.58 -6.49 -6.93
CA ASP A 223 28.42 -5.96 -5.86
C ASP A 223 28.01 -4.60 -5.27
N GLU A 224 27.11 -3.85 -5.93
CA GLU A 224 26.72 -2.50 -5.51
C GLU A 224 25.21 -2.38 -5.20
N ASN A 225 24.58 -3.48 -4.79
CA ASN A 225 23.18 -3.49 -4.42
C ASN A 225 22.95 -2.86 -3.05
N SER A 226 21.95 -1.97 -2.94
CA SER A 226 21.50 -1.38 -1.69
C SER A 226 20.20 -2.00 -1.19
N GLY A 227 19.89 -1.79 0.08
CA GLY A 227 18.67 -2.27 0.72
C GLY A 227 17.45 -1.39 0.41
N GLY A 228 16.26 -1.98 0.39
CA GLY A 228 15.01 -1.21 0.36
C GLY A 228 14.66 -0.55 1.69
N GLY A 229 13.91 0.53 1.64
CA GLY A 229 13.35 1.23 2.79
C GLY A 229 12.14 0.51 3.39
N GLY A 230 11.89 0.74 4.66
CA GLY A 230 10.72 0.22 5.38
C GLY A 230 9.46 1.02 5.08
N GLY A 231 8.31 0.35 5.08
CA GLY A 231 6.99 0.99 5.09
C GLY A 231 6.71 1.66 6.43
N GLY A 232 5.80 2.64 6.44
CA GLY A 232 5.35 3.35 7.63
C GLY A 232 3.84 3.23 7.82
N ASN A 233 3.40 3.49 9.07
CA ASN A 233 1.98 3.64 9.38
C ASN A 233 1.84 4.67 10.50
N GLY A 234 1.72 4.29 11.76
CA GLY A 234 1.73 5.20 12.90
C GLY A 234 3.11 5.82 13.21
N GLY A 235 4.17 5.36 12.54
CA GLY A 235 5.52 5.88 12.59
C GLY A 235 6.22 5.78 11.25
N ALA A 236 7.32 6.52 11.07
CA ALA A 236 8.13 6.45 9.86
C ALA A 236 8.84 5.09 9.75
N GLY A 237 9.04 4.62 8.51
CA GLY A 237 9.86 3.46 8.23
C GLY A 237 11.36 3.71 8.47
N GLY A 238 12.14 2.66 8.46
CA GLY A 238 13.62 2.74 8.46
C GLY A 238 14.17 2.93 7.05
N ARG A 239 15.27 3.64 6.90
CA ARG A 239 15.99 3.76 5.63
C ARG A 239 16.72 2.45 5.31
N GLY A 240 16.75 2.07 4.04
CA GLY A 240 17.56 0.97 3.55
C GLY A 240 19.05 1.25 3.64
N GLY A 241 19.85 0.20 3.86
CA GLY A 241 21.31 0.32 3.90
C GLY A 241 21.89 0.63 2.52
N ASN A 242 22.95 1.44 2.49
CA ASN A 242 23.72 1.66 1.27
C ASN A 242 24.56 0.40 0.92
N SER A 243 25.03 0.34 -0.34
CA SER A 243 25.98 -0.70 -0.74
C SER A 243 27.32 -0.56 -0.01
N TRP A 244 28.10 -1.63 -0.02
CA TRP A 244 29.36 -1.68 0.72
C TRP A 244 30.47 -0.83 0.12
N ASN A 245 30.48 -0.62 -1.17
CA ASN A 245 31.56 0.04 -1.89
C ASN A 245 31.32 1.54 -2.02
N SER A 246 31.83 2.32 -1.07
CA SER A 246 31.89 3.78 -1.12
C SER A 246 30.57 4.49 -1.29
N ASN A 247 29.44 3.90 -0.90
CA ASN A 247 28.10 4.46 -1.02
C ASN A 247 27.67 4.77 -2.48
N GLN A 248 28.13 4.00 -3.43
CA GLN A 248 27.76 4.20 -4.84
C GLN A 248 26.27 3.91 -5.07
N SER A 249 25.70 2.94 -4.33
CA SER A 249 24.26 2.67 -4.37
C SER A 249 23.59 3.06 -3.06
N VAL A 250 22.61 3.93 -3.16
CA VAL A 250 21.93 4.53 -2.01
C VAL A 250 20.70 3.71 -1.64
N GLY A 251 20.56 3.39 -0.35
CA GLY A 251 19.42 2.66 0.18
C GLY A 251 18.08 3.36 -0.05
N GLY A 252 17.01 2.57 -0.16
CA GLY A 252 15.65 3.05 -0.33
C GLY A 252 15.23 4.01 0.79
N GLU A 253 14.49 5.05 0.44
CA GLU A 253 13.99 6.02 1.41
C GLU A 253 12.96 5.36 2.34
N PRO A 254 12.92 5.76 3.61
CA PRO A 254 11.89 5.32 4.53
C PRO A 254 10.54 5.94 4.14
N ALA A 255 9.46 5.21 4.37
CA ALA A 255 8.13 5.81 4.31
C ALA A 255 7.99 6.96 5.32
N ALA A 256 7.29 8.00 4.91
CA ALA A 256 6.85 9.04 5.83
C ALA A 256 5.82 8.50 6.83
N THR A 257 5.66 9.19 7.94
CA THR A 257 4.54 8.94 8.86
C THR A 257 3.23 9.22 8.14
N PHE A 258 2.30 8.29 8.19
CA PHE A 258 0.95 8.49 7.71
C PHE A 258 0.17 9.18 8.84
N ALA A 259 0.18 10.51 8.85
CA ALA A 259 -0.65 11.27 9.78
C ALA A 259 -2.11 11.13 9.33
N GLN A 260 -2.96 10.63 10.21
CA GLN A 260 -4.42 10.65 10.07
C GLN A 260 -4.97 11.97 10.58
#